data_6751061006e4553aeb479b8c9116afab
#
_entry.id   6751061006e4553aeb479b8c9116afab
#
_cell.length_a   1.000
_cell.length_b   1.000
_cell.length_c   1.000
_cell.angle_alpha   90.00
_cell.angle_beta   90.00
_cell.angle_gamma   90.00
#
_symmetry.space_group_name_H-M   'P 1'
#
loop_
_entity.id
_entity.type
_entity.pdbx_description
1 polymer ?
#
loop_
_entity_poly.entity_id
_entity_poly.type
_entity_poly.pdbx_seq_one_letter_code
_entity_poly.pdbx_strand_id
1 'polypeptide(L)'
;MLKHCALALALFAAPAWADEAVPRGTVAFLGLYLMNNEGDADDSDERARVAMARDQIARDLAARGFTLVDTSPVAEKLAQIKNIASCNGCDMALARDLGADYSVTGEIQKTSELILALNLFLRDVDARANLRHGAVDIRGNTDESWSRGYRYLLNNIIFRGEPKP
;
A
#
# COMPACT_ATOMS: atom_id res chain seq x y z
N MET A 1 -12.81 -22.55 -64.94
CA MET A 1 -13.38 -22.77 -63.59
C MET A 1 -12.41 -22.20 -62.58
N LEU A 2 -12.59 -20.95 -62.15
CA LEU A 2 -11.76 -20.29 -61.12
C LEU A 2 -12.43 -20.53 -59.77
N LYS A 3 -11.73 -21.25 -58.86
CA LYS A 3 -12.17 -21.42 -57.47
C LYS A 3 -11.64 -20.24 -56.64
N HIS A 4 -12.55 -19.41 -56.16
CA HIS A 4 -12.25 -18.33 -55.22
C HIS A 4 -12.04 -18.92 -53.84
N CYS A 5 -10.82 -18.85 -53.33
CA CYS A 5 -10.49 -19.20 -51.94
C CYS A 5 -10.69 -17.94 -51.08
N ALA A 6 -11.77 -17.85 -50.33
CA ALA A 6 -12.01 -16.77 -49.37
C ALA A 6 -11.17 -17.02 -48.11
N LEU A 7 -10.17 -16.19 -47.89
CA LEU A 7 -9.34 -16.22 -46.68
C LEU A 7 -10.07 -15.44 -45.58
N ALA A 8 -10.66 -16.14 -44.61
CA ALA A 8 -11.27 -15.52 -43.44
C ALA A 8 -10.20 -15.05 -42.46
N LEU A 9 -10.04 -13.74 -42.32
CA LEU A 9 -9.13 -13.10 -41.35
C LEU A 9 -9.86 -13.09 -39.97
N ALA A 10 -9.51 -14.01 -39.07
CA ALA A 10 -9.98 -13.98 -37.71
C ALA A 10 -9.24 -12.90 -36.93
N LEU A 11 -9.90 -11.79 -36.60
CA LEU A 11 -9.40 -10.80 -35.65
C LEU A 11 -9.41 -11.39 -34.25
N PHE A 12 -8.26 -11.78 -33.73
CA PHE A 12 -8.08 -12.05 -32.29
C PHE A 12 -8.09 -10.72 -31.55
N ALA A 13 -9.20 -10.36 -30.92
CA ALA A 13 -9.23 -9.33 -29.89
C ALA A 13 -8.48 -9.85 -28.65
N ALA A 14 -7.28 -9.34 -28.42
CA ALA A 14 -6.58 -9.60 -27.16
C ALA A 14 -7.40 -8.97 -26.01
N PRO A 15 -7.64 -9.70 -24.88
CA PRO A 15 -8.28 -9.10 -23.72
C PRO A 15 -7.38 -7.97 -23.21
N ALA A 16 -7.91 -6.76 -23.16
CA ALA A 16 -7.27 -5.66 -22.45
C ALA A 16 -7.30 -6.03 -20.95
N TRP A 17 -6.13 -6.30 -20.40
CA TRP A 17 -5.96 -6.48 -18.95
C TRP A 17 -6.14 -5.09 -18.32
N ALA A 18 -7.39 -4.67 -18.12
CA ALA A 18 -7.68 -3.52 -17.27
C ALA A 18 -7.32 -3.93 -15.84
N ASP A 19 -6.49 -3.13 -15.18
CA ASP A 19 -6.22 -3.27 -13.75
C ASP A 19 -7.57 -3.13 -13.05
N GLU A 20 -8.10 -4.22 -12.48
CA GLU A 20 -9.41 -4.21 -11.84
C GLU A 20 -9.37 -3.29 -10.62
N ALA A 21 -10.35 -2.38 -10.51
CA ALA A 21 -10.44 -1.47 -9.38
C ALA A 21 -10.58 -2.27 -8.06
N VAL A 22 -9.90 -1.82 -7.02
CA VAL A 22 -10.00 -2.42 -5.69
C VAL A 22 -11.42 -2.24 -5.16
N PRO A 23 -12.16 -3.31 -4.82
CA PRO A 23 -13.48 -3.18 -4.21
C PRO A 23 -13.41 -2.36 -2.93
N ARG A 24 -14.40 -1.49 -2.70
CA ARG A 24 -14.45 -0.68 -1.47
C ARG A 24 -14.94 -1.53 -0.31
N GLY A 25 -14.39 -1.26 0.87
CA GLY A 25 -14.69 -2.02 2.08
C GLY A 25 -14.04 -1.39 3.29
N THR A 26 -13.95 -2.17 4.36
CA THR A 26 -13.32 -1.79 5.63
C THR A 26 -11.82 -2.07 5.61
N VAL A 27 -11.03 -1.14 6.13
CA VAL A 27 -9.55 -1.22 6.14
C VAL A 27 -9.02 -1.07 7.56
N ALA A 28 -8.23 -2.04 8.00
CA ALA A 28 -7.35 -1.91 9.15
C ALA A 28 -6.00 -1.34 8.70
N PHE A 29 -5.78 -0.03 8.93
CA PHE A 29 -4.47 0.57 8.71
C PHE A 29 -3.61 0.37 9.97
N LEU A 30 -2.74 -0.64 9.94
CA LEU A 30 -1.98 -1.09 11.10
C LEU A 30 -0.65 -0.35 11.28
N GLY A 31 -0.29 0.54 10.34
CA GLY A 31 0.81 1.47 10.51
C GLY A 31 1.96 1.31 9.53
N LEU A 32 2.98 2.11 9.80
CA LEU A 32 4.24 2.15 9.05
C LEU A 32 5.38 1.79 9.97
N TYR A 33 6.28 0.95 9.50
CA TYR A 33 7.54 0.60 10.17
C TYR A 33 8.70 1.33 9.51
N LEU A 34 9.48 2.07 10.30
CA LEU A 34 10.72 2.69 9.84
C LEU A 34 11.90 1.76 10.16
N MET A 35 12.55 1.26 9.11
CA MET A 35 13.81 0.54 9.20
C MET A 35 14.95 1.52 8.98
N ASN A 36 15.68 1.82 10.04
CA ASN A 36 16.86 2.67 9.99
C ASN A 36 18.13 1.81 10.08
N ASN A 37 18.93 1.79 9.02
CA ASN A 37 20.18 1.02 8.98
C ASN A 37 21.37 1.76 9.62
N GLU A 38 21.21 3.05 9.96
CA GLU A 38 22.27 3.87 10.56
C GLU A 38 22.30 3.82 12.10
N GLY A 39 21.49 2.93 12.70
CA GLY A 39 21.34 2.77 14.14
C GLY A 39 20.06 3.41 14.67
N ASP A 40 19.65 2.98 15.86
CA ASP A 40 18.42 3.45 16.54
C ASP A 40 18.58 4.86 17.14
N ALA A 41 19.14 5.80 16.40
CA ALA A 41 19.05 7.20 16.80
C ALA A 41 17.57 7.59 16.78
N ASP A 42 17.02 7.85 17.96
CA ASP A 42 15.64 8.25 18.19
C ASP A 42 15.40 9.65 17.59
N ASP A 43 15.22 9.69 16.26
CA ASP A 43 15.06 10.92 15.52
C ASP A 43 13.58 11.37 15.63
N SER A 44 13.37 12.48 16.36
CA SER A 44 12.06 13.11 16.53
C SER A 44 11.44 13.53 15.21
N ASP A 45 12.26 13.97 14.24
CA ASP A 45 11.79 14.43 12.94
C ASP A 45 11.30 13.25 12.09
N GLU A 46 11.98 12.10 12.17
CA GLU A 46 11.54 10.89 11.48
C GLU A 46 10.23 10.34 12.05
N ARG A 47 10.08 10.35 13.39
CA ARG A 47 8.80 9.99 14.00
C ARG A 47 7.66 10.92 13.56
N ALA A 48 7.91 12.21 13.48
CA ALA A 48 6.95 13.19 12.98
C ALA A 48 6.58 12.92 11.52
N ARG A 49 7.56 12.58 10.65
CA ARG A 49 7.32 12.19 9.25
C ARG A 49 6.52 10.90 9.14
N VAL A 50 6.81 9.90 9.96
CA VAL A 50 6.00 8.66 10.01
C VAL A 50 4.55 8.98 10.39
N ALA A 51 4.31 9.83 11.40
CA ALA A 51 2.98 10.24 11.78
C ALA A 51 2.26 11.00 10.66
N MET A 52 2.93 11.98 10.04
CA MET A 52 2.43 12.72 8.88
C MET A 52 2.05 11.80 7.72
N ALA A 53 2.90 10.82 7.41
CA ALA A 53 2.64 9.86 6.34
C ALA A 53 1.44 8.96 6.67
N ARG A 54 1.31 8.49 7.92
CA ARG A 54 0.15 7.74 8.38
C ARG A 54 -1.15 8.51 8.19
N ASP A 55 -1.17 9.77 8.60
CA ASP A 55 -2.33 10.64 8.44
C ASP A 55 -2.67 10.88 6.95
N GLN A 56 -1.66 11.06 6.12
CA GLN A 56 -1.84 11.24 4.68
C GLN A 56 -2.46 9.99 4.05
N ILE A 57 -1.94 8.79 4.34
CA ILE A 57 -2.45 7.52 3.82
C ILE A 57 -3.89 7.31 4.30
N ALA A 58 -4.17 7.55 5.58
CA ALA A 58 -5.51 7.39 6.14
C ALA A 58 -6.54 8.31 5.44
N ARG A 59 -6.18 9.58 5.23
CA ARG A 59 -7.04 10.52 4.48
C ARG A 59 -7.24 10.09 3.03
N ASP A 60 -6.21 9.62 2.35
CA ASP A 60 -6.30 9.16 0.95
C ASP A 60 -7.22 7.94 0.84
N LEU A 61 -7.08 6.96 1.74
CA LEU A 61 -7.96 5.78 1.78
C LEU A 61 -9.42 6.18 2.01
N ALA A 62 -9.69 7.07 2.98
CA ALA A 62 -11.03 7.56 3.25
C ALA A 62 -11.62 8.33 2.04
N ALA A 63 -10.83 9.18 1.40
CA ALA A 63 -11.25 9.93 0.20
C ALA A 63 -11.54 9.04 -1.01
N ARG A 64 -10.94 7.84 -1.05
CA ARG A 64 -11.24 6.79 -2.04
C ARG A 64 -12.48 5.96 -1.68
N GLY A 65 -13.11 6.20 -0.53
CA GLY A 65 -14.33 5.51 -0.10
C GLY A 65 -14.09 4.23 0.70
N PHE A 66 -12.88 4.01 1.23
CA PHE A 66 -12.66 2.98 2.23
C PHE A 66 -13.11 3.45 3.62
N THR A 67 -13.60 2.53 4.42
CA THR A 67 -13.93 2.79 5.84
C THR A 67 -12.80 2.30 6.73
N LEU A 68 -12.11 3.24 7.39
CA LEU A 68 -11.05 2.89 8.34
C LEU A 68 -11.65 2.34 9.63
N VAL A 69 -11.19 1.17 10.08
CA VAL A 69 -11.59 0.59 11.35
C VAL A 69 -10.72 1.11 12.49
N ASP A 70 -11.28 1.18 13.71
CA ASP A 70 -10.50 1.49 14.91
C ASP A 70 -9.54 0.33 15.23
N THR A 71 -8.26 0.65 15.35
CA THR A 71 -7.20 -0.33 15.66
C THR A 71 -6.87 -0.44 17.16
N SER A 72 -7.52 0.36 18.01
CA SER A 72 -7.31 0.35 19.46
C SER A 72 -7.48 -1.04 20.10
N PRO A 73 -8.44 -1.88 19.68
CA PRO A 73 -8.61 -3.21 20.27
C PRO A 73 -7.41 -4.16 20.11
N VAL A 74 -6.56 -3.89 19.12
CA VAL A 74 -5.36 -4.71 18.86
C VAL A 74 -4.05 -3.99 19.19
N ALA A 75 -4.10 -2.81 19.80
CA ALA A 75 -2.93 -1.96 20.05
C ALA A 75 -1.82 -2.67 20.84
N GLU A 76 -2.16 -3.43 21.87
CA GLU A 76 -1.20 -4.19 22.67
C GLU A 76 -0.48 -5.27 21.84
N LYS A 77 -1.23 -6.02 21.02
CA LYS A 77 -0.66 -7.03 20.12
C LYS A 77 0.24 -6.36 19.07
N LEU A 78 -0.23 -5.23 18.54
CA LEU A 78 0.51 -4.47 17.51
C LEU A 78 1.84 -3.93 18.05
N ALA A 79 1.87 -3.46 19.31
CA ALA A 79 3.08 -2.95 19.96
C ALA A 79 4.16 -4.02 20.17
N GLN A 80 3.80 -5.31 20.19
CA GLN A 80 4.74 -6.41 20.32
C GLN A 80 5.36 -6.84 18.98
N ILE A 81 4.85 -6.34 17.86
CA ILE A 81 5.32 -6.69 16.53
C ILE A 81 6.34 -5.66 16.08
N LYS A 82 7.59 -6.09 15.90
CA LYS A 82 8.68 -5.19 15.47
C LYS A 82 8.39 -4.57 14.11
N ASN A 83 8.03 -5.38 13.13
CA ASN A 83 7.74 -4.92 11.76
C ASN A 83 6.41 -5.52 11.28
N ILE A 84 5.35 -4.72 11.33
CA ILE A 84 4.01 -5.14 10.94
C ILE A 84 3.88 -5.43 9.43
N ALA A 85 4.72 -4.82 8.60
CA ALA A 85 4.69 -5.03 7.16
C ALA A 85 5.33 -6.38 6.74
N SER A 86 6.23 -6.93 7.59
CA SER A 86 7.01 -8.14 7.35
C SER A 86 6.81 -9.22 8.42
N CYS A 87 5.64 -9.33 9.00
CA CYS A 87 5.35 -10.25 10.10
C CYS A 87 4.73 -11.59 9.66
N ASN A 88 4.84 -11.97 8.40
CA ASN A 88 4.34 -13.23 7.86
C ASN A 88 2.82 -13.46 8.08
N GLY A 89 2.01 -12.43 7.82
CA GLY A 89 0.54 -12.52 7.83
C GLY A 89 -0.12 -12.15 9.17
N CYS A 90 0.65 -11.70 10.17
CA CYS A 90 0.07 -11.22 11.43
C CYS A 90 -0.80 -9.98 11.25
N ASP A 91 -0.50 -9.14 10.26
CA ASP A 91 -1.30 -7.98 9.88
C ASP A 91 -2.70 -8.39 9.41
N MET A 92 -2.80 -9.40 8.55
CA MET A 92 -4.10 -9.94 8.11
C MET A 92 -4.85 -10.62 9.26
N ALA A 93 -4.14 -11.27 10.20
CA ALA A 93 -4.77 -11.84 11.39
C ALA A 93 -5.35 -10.74 12.30
N LEU A 94 -4.60 -9.67 12.56
CA LEU A 94 -5.08 -8.52 13.33
C LEU A 94 -6.24 -7.79 12.64
N ALA A 95 -6.17 -7.62 11.32
CA ALA A 95 -7.25 -7.03 10.54
C ALA A 95 -8.54 -7.87 10.61
N ARG A 96 -8.42 -9.20 10.59
CA ARG A 96 -9.55 -10.12 10.79
C ARG A 96 -10.14 -10.00 12.19
N ASP A 97 -9.32 -9.92 13.24
CA ASP A 97 -9.78 -9.70 14.62
C ASP A 97 -10.60 -8.40 14.74
N LEU A 98 -10.33 -7.41 13.88
CA LEU A 98 -11.06 -6.13 13.80
C LEU A 98 -12.27 -6.16 12.86
N GLY A 99 -12.52 -7.27 12.15
CA GLY A 99 -13.59 -7.37 11.16
C GLY A 99 -13.36 -6.55 9.89
N ALA A 100 -12.10 -6.28 9.56
CA ALA A 100 -11.74 -5.54 8.35
C ALA A 100 -11.60 -6.47 7.14
N ASP A 101 -12.01 -5.97 5.96
CA ASP A 101 -11.85 -6.68 4.68
C ASP A 101 -10.39 -6.65 4.21
N TYR A 102 -9.68 -5.57 4.54
CA TYR A 102 -8.30 -5.34 4.12
C TYR A 102 -7.39 -4.95 5.27
N SER A 103 -6.11 -5.37 5.18
CA SER A 103 -5.03 -4.78 5.96
C SER A 103 -4.20 -3.84 5.09
N VAL A 104 -3.82 -2.68 5.65
CA VAL A 104 -2.83 -1.77 5.05
C VAL A 104 -1.66 -1.62 6.02
N THR A 105 -0.47 -1.88 5.52
CA THR A 105 0.79 -1.72 6.25
C THR A 105 1.86 -1.14 5.33
N GLY A 106 2.86 -0.51 5.89
CA GLY A 106 4.00 -0.04 5.09
C GLY A 106 5.33 -0.18 5.80
N GLU A 107 6.38 -0.09 5.01
CA GLU A 107 7.76 -0.11 5.49
C GLU A 107 8.55 1.01 4.83
N ILE A 108 9.29 1.75 5.61
CA ILE A 108 10.23 2.77 5.17
C ILE A 108 11.63 2.21 5.42
N GLN A 109 12.39 2.00 4.35
CA GLN A 109 13.78 1.57 4.45
C GLN A 109 14.67 2.80 4.22
N LYS A 110 15.26 3.29 5.29
CA LYS A 110 16.23 4.39 5.23
C LYS A 110 17.64 3.80 5.02
N THR A 111 18.17 4.03 3.83
CA THR A 111 19.55 3.66 3.50
C THR A 111 20.52 4.79 3.90
N SER A 112 20.08 6.05 3.76
CA SER A 112 20.81 7.26 4.18
C SER A 112 19.86 8.44 4.24
N GLU A 113 20.33 9.62 4.68
CA GLU A 113 19.56 10.86 4.64
C GLU A 113 19.12 11.27 3.21
N LEU A 114 19.75 10.72 2.20
CA LEU A 114 19.43 11.04 0.79
C LEU A 114 18.62 9.97 0.08
N ILE A 115 18.55 8.76 0.61
CA ILE A 115 17.92 7.62 -0.09
C ILE A 115 17.02 6.85 0.87
N LEU A 116 15.73 6.89 0.61
CA LEU A 116 14.72 6.10 1.32
C LEU A 116 13.84 5.36 0.31
N ALA A 117 13.48 4.12 0.63
CA ALA A 117 12.46 3.36 -0.09
C ALA A 117 11.17 3.31 0.73
N LEU A 118 10.07 3.76 0.15
CA LEU A 118 8.73 3.69 0.74
C LEU A 118 8.00 2.51 0.15
N ASN A 119 7.58 1.58 1.00
CA ASN A 119 6.79 0.42 0.60
C ASN A 119 5.39 0.50 1.22
N LEU A 120 4.37 0.08 0.46
CA LEU A 120 3.00 -0.02 0.95
C LEU A 120 2.36 -1.31 0.46
N PHE A 121 1.65 -1.99 1.35
CA PHE A 121 0.97 -3.23 1.10
C PHE A 121 -0.51 -3.05 1.40
N LEU A 122 -1.36 -3.41 0.46
CA LEU A 122 -2.80 -3.60 0.63
C LEU A 122 -3.07 -5.10 0.45
N ARG A 123 -3.55 -5.76 1.50
CA ARG A 123 -3.78 -7.21 1.52
C ARG A 123 -5.24 -7.51 1.76
N ASP A 124 -5.74 -8.50 1.03
CA ASP A 124 -7.07 -9.07 1.24
C ASP A 124 -7.01 -10.04 2.42
N VAL A 125 -7.88 -9.82 3.41
CA VAL A 125 -7.90 -10.60 4.66
C VAL A 125 -8.47 -11.99 4.44
N ASP A 126 -9.49 -12.13 3.61
CA ASP A 126 -10.15 -13.42 3.33
C ASP A 126 -9.31 -14.27 2.40
N ALA A 127 -8.81 -13.68 1.32
CA ALA A 127 -7.93 -14.37 0.38
C ALA A 127 -6.53 -14.65 0.97
N ARG A 128 -6.15 -13.99 2.05
CA ARG A 128 -4.81 -14.05 2.66
C ARG A 128 -3.69 -13.76 1.68
N ALA A 129 -3.89 -12.78 0.83
CA ALA A 129 -2.99 -12.47 -0.27
C ALA A 129 -2.72 -10.97 -0.40
N ASN A 130 -1.59 -10.63 -1.01
CA ASN A 130 -1.36 -9.26 -1.46
C ASN A 130 -2.34 -8.95 -2.60
N LEU A 131 -3.22 -7.97 -2.38
CA LEU A 131 -4.08 -7.43 -3.43
C LEU A 131 -3.32 -6.39 -4.26
N ARG A 132 -2.61 -5.49 -3.58
CA ARG A 132 -1.71 -4.51 -4.20
C ARG A 132 -0.46 -4.33 -3.33
N HIS A 133 0.65 -4.11 -3.98
CA HIS A 133 1.92 -3.78 -3.34
C HIS A 133 2.68 -2.82 -4.24
N GLY A 134 3.37 -1.87 -3.64
CA GLY A 134 4.22 -0.96 -4.36
C GLY A 134 5.36 -0.42 -3.53
N ALA A 135 6.39 0.01 -4.26
CA ALA A 135 7.56 0.66 -3.70
C ALA A 135 7.94 1.89 -4.53
N VAL A 136 8.49 2.90 -3.88
CA VAL A 136 9.06 4.08 -4.54
C VAL A 136 10.28 4.55 -3.77
N ASP A 137 11.35 4.83 -4.50
CA ASP A 137 12.52 5.49 -3.93
C ASP A 137 12.33 7.00 -3.94
N ILE A 138 12.58 7.62 -2.80
CA ILE A 138 12.60 9.08 -2.67
C ILE A 138 14.02 9.58 -2.43
N ARG A 139 14.25 10.82 -2.84
CA ARG A 139 15.51 11.53 -2.63
C ARG A 139 15.32 12.62 -1.60
N GLY A 140 16.12 12.54 -0.52
CA GLY A 140 16.05 13.45 0.63
C GLY A 140 15.01 13.03 1.67
N ASN A 141 15.41 13.16 2.94
CA ASN A 141 14.60 12.85 4.12
C ASN A 141 13.86 14.11 4.59
N THR A 142 12.94 14.61 3.77
CA THR A 142 12.13 15.83 4.05
C THR A 142 10.64 15.52 4.00
N ASP A 143 9.82 16.29 4.71
CA ASP A 143 8.36 16.17 4.73
C ASP A 143 7.78 16.18 3.31
N GLU A 144 8.30 17.07 2.45
CA GLU A 144 7.87 17.16 1.06
C GLU A 144 8.19 15.91 0.26
N SER A 145 9.39 15.34 0.42
CA SER A 145 9.81 14.12 -0.28
C SER A 145 8.95 12.94 0.13
N TRP A 146 8.67 12.78 1.42
CA TRP A 146 7.79 11.75 1.96
C TRP A 146 6.37 11.90 1.43
N SER A 147 5.81 13.12 1.52
CA SER A 147 4.44 13.38 1.06
C SER A 147 4.27 13.13 -0.44
N ARG A 148 5.22 13.57 -1.27
CA ARG A 148 5.21 13.27 -2.71
C ARG A 148 5.35 11.79 -3.00
N GLY A 149 6.24 11.10 -2.29
CA GLY A 149 6.47 9.67 -2.44
C GLY A 149 5.20 8.87 -2.17
N TYR A 150 4.53 9.09 -1.05
CA TYR A 150 3.28 8.39 -0.73
C TYR A 150 2.14 8.75 -1.67
N ARG A 151 2.03 10.01 -2.09
CA ARG A 151 1.04 10.42 -3.10
C ARG A 151 1.27 9.70 -4.43
N TYR A 152 2.52 9.60 -4.86
CA TYR A 152 2.88 8.86 -6.07
C TYR A 152 2.54 7.37 -5.93
N LEU A 153 2.94 6.77 -4.81
CA LEU A 153 2.74 5.36 -4.51
C LEU A 153 1.24 5.00 -4.51
N LEU A 154 0.42 5.79 -3.82
CA LEU A 154 -1.03 5.59 -3.79
C LEU A 154 -1.67 5.78 -5.16
N ASN A 155 -1.36 6.88 -5.87
CA ASN A 155 -2.05 7.24 -7.11
C ASN A 155 -1.62 6.46 -8.34
N ASN A 156 -0.39 5.98 -8.38
CA ASN A 156 0.18 5.44 -9.62
C ASN A 156 0.58 3.96 -9.49
N ILE A 157 0.57 3.41 -8.28
CA ILE A 157 0.94 2.01 -8.06
C ILE A 157 -0.21 1.26 -7.37
N ILE A 158 -0.59 1.66 -6.15
CA ILE A 158 -1.61 0.94 -5.36
C ILE A 158 -3.00 1.06 -6.01
N PHE A 159 -3.40 2.26 -6.41
CA PHE A 159 -4.69 2.56 -7.03
C PHE A 159 -4.52 3.05 -8.47
N ARG A 160 -3.59 2.41 -9.21
CA ARG A 160 -3.36 2.73 -10.61
C ARG A 160 -4.62 2.48 -11.43
N GLY A 161 -4.96 3.44 -12.31
CA GLY A 161 -6.16 3.35 -13.15
C GLY A 161 -7.44 3.81 -12.48
N GLU A 162 -7.42 4.09 -11.17
CA GLU A 162 -8.56 4.61 -10.43
C GLU A 162 -8.57 6.15 -10.36
N PRO A 163 -9.75 6.77 -10.15
CA PRO A 163 -9.84 8.22 -9.93
C PRO A 163 -8.98 8.64 -8.74
N LYS A 164 -8.27 9.75 -8.89
CA LYS A 164 -7.49 10.35 -7.80
C LYS A 164 -8.41 11.21 -6.93
N PRO A 165 -8.29 11.14 -5.60
CA PRO A 165 -9.07 11.98 -4.69
C PRO A 165 -8.66 13.45 -4.75
#